data_7e4b681b12eb16222897a33c08e72088
#
_entry.id   7e4b681b12eb16222897a33c08e72088
#
_cell.length_a   1.000
_cell.length_b   1.000
_cell.length_c   1.000
_cell.angle_alpha   90.00
_cell.angle_beta   90.00
_cell.angle_gamma   90.00
#
_symmetry.space_group_name_H-M   'P 1'
#
loop_
_entity.id
_entity.type
_entity.pdbx_description
1 polymer ?
#
loop_
_entity_poly.entity_id
_entity_poly.type
_entity_poly.pdbx_seq_one_letter_code
_entity_poly.pdbx_strand_id
1 'polypeptide(L)'
;LHGAPQGFDYSAVLPGQGHYYNPDFIENGDTIRIEGHVTPITTKLTLDWLKNQRNKDKPFLLLYHQKAPHRNWMTEEKYLTLFNDKTFDPPANYFDNYEGMGTAAKEQEMQVDGHAMWGHDFKLLSDPETGEKTNFNRQLERLTSEQKEKWLAAYTPKNDAFRKADLSGKELGVWKFNRYIKDYLRTIQSVDDGVGEVLKYLDENNLTE
;
A
#
# COMPACT_ATOMS: atom_id res chain seq x y z
N LEU A 1 12.54 13.28 -1.50
CA LEU A 1 13.97 13.33 -1.24
C LEU A 1 14.73 13.03 -2.53
N HIS A 2 15.76 13.83 -2.83
CA HIS A 2 16.61 13.68 -4.03
C HIS A 2 18.06 13.37 -3.65
N GLY A 3 18.32 12.86 -2.45
CA GLY A 3 19.64 12.51 -1.94
C GLY A 3 19.56 11.83 -0.59
N ALA A 4 20.72 11.40 -0.08
CA ALA A 4 20.80 10.80 1.25
C ALA A 4 20.50 11.84 2.34
N PRO A 5 19.72 11.49 3.38
CA PRO A 5 19.53 12.32 4.55
C PRO A 5 20.87 12.60 5.23
N GLN A 6 21.04 13.83 5.74
CA GLN A 6 22.26 14.20 6.47
C GLN A 6 22.12 13.88 7.97
N GLY A 7 23.24 13.53 8.61
CA GLY A 7 23.29 13.26 10.05
C GLY A 7 22.90 11.84 10.44
N PHE A 8 22.83 10.92 9.48
CA PHE A 8 22.59 9.49 9.69
C PHE A 8 23.82 8.68 9.29
N ASP A 9 24.15 7.66 10.08
CA ASP A 9 25.23 6.70 9.76
C ASP A 9 24.84 5.73 8.64
N TYR A 10 23.53 5.50 8.47
CA TYR A 10 22.93 4.69 7.40
C TYR A 10 21.59 5.29 6.99
N SER A 11 21.30 5.21 5.70
CA SER A 11 19.99 5.59 5.18
C SER A 11 19.62 4.75 3.96
N ALA A 12 18.36 4.31 3.90
CA ALA A 12 17.74 3.73 2.72
C ALA A 12 16.36 4.37 2.55
N VAL A 13 16.22 5.28 1.60
CA VAL A 13 15.01 6.08 1.43
C VAL A 13 14.41 5.89 0.04
N LEU A 14 13.09 5.92 -0.03
CA LEU A 14 12.38 5.87 -1.31
C LEU A 14 12.43 7.25 -1.99
N PRO A 15 12.80 7.34 -3.28
CA PRO A 15 12.67 8.59 -4.02
C PRO A 15 11.19 8.96 -4.21
N GLY A 16 10.85 10.21 -3.85
CA GLY A 16 9.46 10.69 -3.89
C GLY A 16 8.53 9.84 -3.04
N GLN A 17 7.44 9.35 -3.62
CA GLN A 17 6.48 8.45 -2.96
C GLN A 17 6.86 6.97 -3.08
N GLY A 18 7.90 6.65 -3.84
CA GLY A 18 8.33 5.27 -4.07
C GLY A 18 7.30 4.40 -4.80
N HIS A 19 7.65 3.13 -4.95
CA HIS A 19 6.79 2.10 -5.53
C HIS A 19 6.54 0.97 -4.53
N TYR A 20 5.37 0.33 -4.61
CA TYR A 20 5.07 -0.82 -3.78
C TYR A 20 5.85 -2.07 -4.19
N TYR A 21 6.03 -2.27 -5.50
CA TYR A 21 6.77 -3.41 -6.03
C TYR A 21 8.06 -2.96 -6.71
N ASN A 22 9.10 -3.77 -6.52
CA ASN A 22 10.42 -3.57 -7.10
C ASN A 22 10.92 -2.13 -6.91
N PRO A 23 10.86 -1.59 -5.66
CA PRO A 23 11.17 -0.20 -5.40
C PRO A 23 12.63 0.13 -5.71
N ASP A 24 12.84 1.38 -6.12
CA ASP A 24 14.16 1.98 -6.08
C ASP A 24 14.36 2.59 -4.69
N PHE A 25 15.54 2.37 -4.10
CA PHE A 25 15.97 3.04 -2.87
C PHE A 25 17.20 3.89 -3.16
N ILE A 26 17.32 5.00 -2.44
CA ILE A 26 18.59 5.73 -2.31
C ILE A 26 19.23 5.21 -1.02
N GLU A 27 20.17 4.28 -1.14
CA GLU A 27 20.90 3.69 -0.02
C GLU A 27 22.27 4.36 0.11
N ASN A 28 22.47 5.08 1.21
CA ASN A 28 23.70 5.85 1.47
C ASN A 28 24.15 6.77 0.32
N GLY A 29 23.20 7.22 -0.50
CA GLY A 29 23.43 8.10 -1.67
C GLY A 29 23.38 7.40 -3.02
N ASP A 30 23.50 6.08 -3.07
CA ASP A 30 23.43 5.29 -4.30
C ASP A 30 22.02 4.81 -4.58
N THR A 31 21.59 4.87 -5.84
CA THR A 31 20.27 4.35 -6.23
C THR A 31 20.35 2.87 -6.57
N ILE A 32 19.62 2.06 -5.80
CA ILE A 32 19.50 0.61 -6.00
C ILE A 32 18.05 0.21 -6.23
N ARG A 33 17.81 -0.78 -7.09
CA ARG A 33 16.51 -1.42 -7.24
C ARG A 33 16.51 -2.77 -6.55
N ILE A 34 15.50 -3.00 -5.69
CA ILE A 34 15.36 -4.26 -4.97
C ILE A 34 14.07 -4.92 -5.44
N GLU A 35 14.16 -6.17 -5.90
CA GLU A 35 13.00 -6.95 -6.31
C GLU A 35 12.17 -7.38 -5.09
N GLY A 36 10.85 -7.26 -5.21
CA GLY A 36 9.89 -7.66 -4.19
C GLY A 36 8.96 -6.51 -3.76
N HIS A 37 8.20 -6.76 -2.69
CA HIS A 37 7.29 -5.77 -2.12
C HIS A 37 8.02 -4.87 -1.11
N VAL A 38 7.73 -3.58 -1.15
CA VAL A 38 8.43 -2.54 -0.39
C VAL A 38 8.41 -2.76 1.13
N THR A 39 7.29 -3.21 1.69
CA THR A 39 7.14 -3.37 3.15
C THR A 39 8.10 -4.42 3.72
N PRO A 40 8.14 -5.69 3.25
CA PRO A 40 9.12 -6.65 3.72
C PRO A 40 10.58 -6.26 3.37
N ILE A 41 10.80 -5.54 2.26
CA ILE A 41 12.14 -5.02 1.94
C ILE A 41 12.59 -4.01 3.00
N THR A 42 11.74 -3.03 3.33
CA THR A 42 12.05 -2.03 4.38
C THR A 42 12.30 -2.71 5.73
N THR A 43 11.50 -3.72 6.10
CA THR A 43 11.70 -4.51 7.32
C THR A 43 13.05 -5.23 7.31
N LYS A 44 13.39 -5.87 6.19
CA LYS A 44 14.67 -6.59 6.02
C LYS A 44 15.88 -5.66 6.12
N LEU A 45 15.83 -4.49 5.47
CA LEU A 45 16.90 -3.47 5.56
C LEU A 45 17.06 -2.97 6.99
N THR A 46 15.96 -2.74 7.69
CA THR A 46 15.94 -2.34 9.11
C THR A 46 16.57 -3.40 10.00
N LEU A 47 16.18 -4.66 9.85
CA LEU A 47 16.72 -5.77 10.63
C LEU A 47 18.19 -6.04 10.29
N ASP A 48 18.58 -5.89 9.03
CA ASP A 48 20.00 -6.05 8.63
C ASP A 48 20.86 -4.96 9.28
N TRP A 49 20.42 -3.71 9.27
CA TRP A 49 21.14 -2.64 9.95
C TRP A 49 21.25 -2.88 11.45
N LEU A 50 20.18 -3.28 12.13
CA LEU A 50 20.19 -3.61 13.55
C LEU A 50 21.14 -4.75 13.90
N LYS A 51 21.21 -5.78 13.05
CA LYS A 51 22.03 -6.99 13.27
C LYS A 51 23.50 -6.75 12.98
N ASN A 52 23.80 -6.11 11.85
CA ASN A 52 25.10 -6.20 11.19
C ASN A 52 25.85 -4.87 11.05
N GLN A 53 25.14 -3.74 11.07
CA GLN A 53 25.74 -2.46 10.68
C GLN A 53 25.84 -1.44 11.82
N ARG A 54 24.88 -1.42 12.77
CA ARG A 54 24.92 -0.46 13.89
C ARG A 54 26.13 -0.67 14.79
N ASN A 55 26.66 0.39 15.39
CA ASN A 55 27.63 0.28 16.48
C ASN A 55 26.91 -0.24 17.74
N LYS A 56 27.27 -1.45 18.19
CA LYS A 56 26.62 -2.11 19.33
C LYS A 56 26.98 -1.52 20.69
N ASP A 57 28.07 -0.75 20.75
CA ASP A 57 28.53 -0.08 21.98
C ASP A 57 27.92 1.31 22.21
N LYS A 58 27.04 1.74 21.30
CA LYS A 58 26.40 3.06 21.37
C LYS A 58 24.87 2.93 21.34
N PRO A 59 24.15 3.85 21.98
CA PRO A 59 22.72 3.99 21.77
C PRO A 59 22.45 4.37 20.30
N PHE A 60 21.26 4.07 19.80
CA PHE A 60 20.89 4.37 18.43
C PHE A 60 19.51 5.03 18.32
N LEU A 61 19.29 5.77 17.25
CA LEU A 61 18.00 6.26 16.81
C LEU A 61 17.68 5.58 15.46
N LEU A 62 16.55 4.90 15.39
CA LEU A 62 16.07 4.24 14.18
C LEU A 62 14.74 4.88 13.71
N LEU A 63 14.71 5.38 12.47
CA LEU A 63 13.50 5.84 11.81
C LEU A 63 13.03 4.74 10.84
N TYR A 64 12.09 3.92 11.30
CA TYR A 64 11.49 2.84 10.52
C TYR A 64 10.18 3.30 9.90
N HIS A 65 10.25 3.88 8.70
CA HIS A 65 9.12 4.45 7.99
C HIS A 65 8.66 3.56 6.85
N GLN A 66 7.37 3.24 6.80
CA GLN A 66 6.76 2.43 5.76
C GLN A 66 6.13 3.31 4.67
N LYS A 67 6.14 2.82 3.41
CA LYS A 67 5.34 3.42 2.33
C LYS A 67 3.85 3.19 2.56
N ALA A 68 3.47 1.98 2.96
CA ALA A 68 2.08 1.66 3.29
C ALA A 68 1.65 2.42 4.56
N PRO A 69 0.42 2.90 4.65
CA PRO A 69 -0.71 2.70 3.73
C PRO A 69 -0.93 3.85 2.72
N HIS A 70 0.11 4.45 2.17
CA HIS A 70 -0.06 5.48 1.14
C HIS A 70 -0.83 4.92 -0.08
N ARG A 71 -1.78 5.68 -0.60
CA ARG A 71 -2.48 5.40 -1.85
C ARG A 71 -1.45 5.14 -2.96
N ASN A 72 -1.53 4.16 -3.78
CA ASN A 72 -2.62 3.22 -4.12
C ASN A 72 -2.32 1.80 -3.58
N TRP A 73 -2.78 1.38 -2.58
CA TRP A 73 -2.62 0.15 -1.83
C TRP A 73 -2.34 -1.10 -2.69
N MET A 74 -1.10 -1.25 -3.16
CA MET A 74 -0.63 -2.47 -3.85
C MET A 74 -0.22 -3.47 -2.77
N THR A 75 -1.03 -4.47 -2.60
CA THR A 75 -0.92 -5.50 -1.55
C THR A 75 0.27 -6.42 -1.79
N GLU A 76 0.94 -6.84 -0.72
CA GLU A 76 1.92 -7.93 -0.77
C GLU A 76 1.28 -9.25 -1.27
N GLU A 77 2.01 -10.06 -2.03
CA GLU A 77 1.48 -11.26 -2.71
C GLU A 77 0.77 -12.21 -1.74
N LYS A 78 1.35 -12.45 -0.56
CA LYS A 78 0.77 -13.35 0.44
C LYS A 78 -0.62 -12.92 0.96
N TYR A 79 -0.99 -11.65 0.78
CA TYR A 79 -2.26 -11.08 1.24
C TYR A 79 -3.27 -10.76 0.14
N LEU A 80 -2.99 -11.10 -1.12
CA LEU A 80 -3.89 -10.80 -2.25
C LEU A 80 -5.31 -11.37 -2.09
N THR A 81 -5.48 -12.43 -1.29
CA THR A 81 -6.76 -13.08 -1.03
C THR A 81 -7.32 -12.85 0.38
N LEU A 82 -6.54 -12.20 1.26
CA LEU A 82 -6.99 -11.89 2.61
C LEU A 82 -8.30 -11.09 2.57
N PHE A 83 -9.25 -11.40 3.45
CA PHE A 83 -10.58 -10.79 3.50
C PHE A 83 -11.46 -10.99 2.25
N ASN A 84 -11.17 -11.95 1.36
CA ASN A 84 -12.07 -12.24 0.24
C ASN A 84 -13.46 -12.70 0.71
N ASP A 85 -13.51 -13.44 1.81
CA ASP A 85 -14.69 -13.98 2.45
C ASP A 85 -15.40 -13.00 3.41
N LYS A 86 -14.84 -11.82 3.62
CA LYS A 86 -15.40 -10.81 4.51
C LYS A 86 -16.18 -9.76 3.74
N THR A 87 -17.21 -9.22 4.38
CA THR A 87 -17.89 -7.98 3.97
C THR A 87 -17.78 -6.99 5.12
N PHE A 88 -17.46 -5.75 4.79
CA PHE A 88 -17.38 -4.65 5.74
C PHE A 88 -18.52 -3.69 5.48
N ASP A 89 -19.27 -3.36 6.53
CA ASP A 89 -20.30 -2.33 6.42
C ASP A 89 -19.65 -0.94 6.34
N PRO A 90 -20.05 -0.09 5.40
CA PRO A 90 -19.61 1.29 5.39
C PRO A 90 -20.00 2.00 6.69
N PRO A 91 -19.20 2.96 7.18
CA PRO A 91 -19.60 3.77 8.32
C PRO A 91 -20.90 4.55 8.03
N ALA A 92 -21.67 4.87 9.07
CA ALA A 92 -22.99 5.49 8.92
C ALA A 92 -22.97 6.79 8.10
N ASN A 93 -21.84 7.52 8.13
CA ASN A 93 -21.64 8.75 7.38
C ASN A 93 -20.95 8.57 6.02
N TYR A 94 -20.84 7.35 5.51
CA TYR A 94 -20.16 7.09 4.22
C TYR A 94 -20.85 7.79 3.03
N PHE A 95 -22.17 7.90 3.08
CA PHE A 95 -22.99 8.58 2.07
C PHE A 95 -23.47 9.96 2.54
N ASP A 96 -22.72 10.62 3.42
CA ASP A 96 -23.07 11.95 3.92
C ASP A 96 -22.97 12.98 2.78
N ASN A 97 -23.94 13.89 2.74
CA ASN A 97 -23.97 15.02 1.80
C ASN A 97 -23.31 16.28 2.38
N TYR A 98 -22.73 16.19 3.59
CA TYR A 98 -22.09 17.28 4.32
C TYR A 98 -23.02 18.48 4.57
N GLU A 99 -24.34 18.26 4.70
CA GLU A 99 -25.30 19.30 5.03
C GLU A 99 -24.94 19.93 6.38
N GLY A 100 -25.00 21.28 6.45
CA GLY A 100 -24.60 22.03 7.63
C GLY A 100 -23.07 22.24 7.81
N MET A 101 -22.23 21.60 7.00
CA MET A 101 -20.78 21.78 7.03
C MET A 101 -20.31 22.94 6.13
N GLY A 102 -19.08 23.42 6.38
CA GLY A 102 -18.45 24.47 5.58
C GLY A 102 -18.14 24.03 4.14
N THR A 103 -17.87 25.00 3.26
CA THR A 103 -17.59 24.80 1.82
C THR A 103 -16.48 23.78 1.56
N ALA A 104 -15.39 23.83 2.32
CA ALA A 104 -14.27 22.89 2.15
C ALA A 104 -14.67 21.40 2.31
N ALA A 105 -15.61 21.11 3.23
CA ALA A 105 -16.10 19.74 3.42
C ALA A 105 -17.03 19.31 2.26
N LYS A 106 -17.79 20.24 1.70
CA LYS A 106 -18.73 19.96 0.60
C LYS A 106 -18.03 19.80 -0.76
N GLU A 107 -16.99 20.60 -1.00
CA GLU A 107 -16.31 20.68 -2.29
C GLU A 107 -15.05 19.80 -2.37
N GLN A 108 -14.70 19.07 -1.29
CA GLN A 108 -13.55 18.17 -1.31
C GLN A 108 -13.77 16.99 -2.29
N GLU A 109 -12.71 16.56 -2.95
CA GLU A 109 -12.70 15.46 -3.94
C GLU A 109 -11.98 14.21 -3.40
N MET A 110 -12.31 13.77 -2.18
CA MET A 110 -11.67 12.63 -1.51
C MET A 110 -12.66 11.52 -1.09
N GLN A 111 -13.87 11.55 -1.60
CA GLN A 111 -14.86 10.49 -1.33
C GLN A 111 -14.52 9.22 -2.12
N VAL A 112 -14.62 8.06 -1.46
CA VAL A 112 -14.33 6.77 -2.10
C VAL A 112 -15.37 6.42 -3.17
N ASP A 113 -16.64 6.72 -2.94
CA ASP A 113 -17.70 6.44 -3.91
C ASP A 113 -17.74 7.42 -5.09
N GLY A 114 -17.35 8.70 -4.88
CA GLY A 114 -17.41 9.76 -5.90
C GLY A 114 -16.10 9.97 -6.66
N HIS A 115 -14.95 9.93 -5.97
CA HIS A 115 -13.68 10.44 -6.51
C HIS A 115 -12.57 9.40 -6.63
N ALA A 116 -12.77 8.18 -6.11
CA ALA A 116 -11.78 7.13 -6.26
C ALA A 116 -11.74 6.59 -7.71
N MET A 117 -10.53 6.36 -8.20
CA MET A 117 -10.26 6.04 -9.61
C MET A 117 -10.35 4.54 -9.86
N TRP A 118 -11.02 4.15 -10.95
CA TRP A 118 -11.21 2.75 -11.33
C TRP A 118 -9.93 1.93 -11.40
N GLY A 119 -8.87 2.45 -11.99
CA GLY A 119 -7.60 1.76 -12.07
C GLY A 119 -6.75 1.91 -10.82
N HIS A 120 -6.59 3.15 -10.33
CA HIS A 120 -5.66 3.46 -9.25
C HIS A 120 -6.09 2.85 -7.91
N ASP A 121 -7.38 2.99 -7.57
CA ASP A 121 -7.91 2.57 -6.28
C ASP A 121 -8.60 1.20 -6.35
N PHE A 122 -9.36 0.93 -7.40
CA PHE A 122 -10.13 -0.31 -7.51
C PHE A 122 -9.47 -1.40 -8.35
N LYS A 123 -8.29 -1.14 -8.97
CA LYS A 123 -7.49 -2.12 -9.73
C LYS A 123 -8.25 -2.74 -10.90
N LEU A 124 -9.13 -1.98 -11.55
CA LEU A 124 -9.73 -2.40 -12.81
C LEU A 124 -8.75 -2.16 -13.96
N LEU A 125 -8.62 -3.11 -14.88
CA LEU A 125 -7.75 -3.00 -16.05
C LEU A 125 -8.32 -2.04 -17.12
N SER A 126 -9.64 -1.93 -17.18
CA SER A 126 -10.33 -0.95 -18.01
C SER A 126 -11.43 -0.25 -17.25
N ASP A 127 -11.68 0.98 -17.61
CA ASP A 127 -12.75 1.79 -17.09
C ASP A 127 -14.12 1.16 -17.43
N PRO A 128 -15.03 1.00 -16.48
CA PRO A 128 -16.33 0.37 -16.74
C PRO A 128 -17.26 1.23 -17.60
N GLU A 129 -17.07 2.55 -17.66
CA GLU A 129 -17.92 3.48 -18.41
C GLU A 129 -17.41 3.69 -19.83
N THR A 130 -16.09 3.87 -20.01
CA THR A 130 -15.49 4.18 -21.31
C THR A 130 -14.88 2.98 -22.02
N GLY A 131 -14.56 1.90 -21.28
CA GLY A 131 -13.84 0.74 -21.79
C GLY A 131 -12.33 0.96 -21.98
N GLU A 132 -11.84 2.17 -21.75
CA GLU A 132 -10.43 2.52 -21.93
C GLU A 132 -9.52 1.85 -20.87
N LYS A 133 -8.27 1.61 -21.24
CA LYS A 133 -7.27 1.08 -20.32
C LYS A 133 -7.02 2.08 -19.19
N THR A 134 -7.05 1.61 -17.95
CA THR A 134 -6.76 2.41 -16.77
C THR A 134 -5.25 2.49 -16.49
N ASN A 135 -4.88 3.38 -15.56
CA ASN A 135 -3.51 3.52 -15.08
C ASN A 135 -3.01 2.31 -14.25
N PHE A 136 -3.87 1.39 -13.86
CA PHE A 136 -3.46 0.13 -13.21
C PHE A 136 -2.56 -0.72 -14.12
N ASN A 137 -2.80 -0.68 -15.44
CA ASN A 137 -1.93 -1.35 -16.40
C ASN A 137 -0.47 -0.90 -16.29
N ARG A 138 -0.21 0.41 -16.13
CA ARG A 138 1.14 0.95 -15.92
C ARG A 138 1.78 0.45 -14.63
N GLN A 139 0.99 0.28 -13.58
CA GLN A 139 1.51 -0.26 -12.31
C GLN A 139 1.93 -1.72 -12.46
N LEU A 140 1.19 -2.51 -13.25
CA LEU A 140 1.53 -3.89 -13.57
C LEU A 140 2.80 -4.04 -14.43
N GLU A 141 3.19 -3.01 -15.18
CA GLU A 141 4.43 -3.00 -15.97
C GLU A 141 5.70 -3.03 -15.11
N ARG A 142 5.61 -2.59 -13.86
CA ARG A 142 6.75 -2.63 -12.92
C ARG A 142 6.95 -3.99 -12.27
N LEU A 143 5.97 -4.85 -12.31
CA LEU A 143 6.01 -6.18 -11.73
C LEU A 143 6.82 -7.13 -12.63
N THR A 144 7.49 -8.11 -12.01
CA THR A 144 8.01 -9.26 -12.77
C THR A 144 6.85 -10.06 -13.39
N SER A 145 7.14 -10.92 -14.34
CA SER A 145 6.10 -11.76 -14.95
C SER A 145 5.37 -12.60 -13.90
N GLU A 146 6.10 -13.17 -12.94
CA GLU A 146 5.53 -13.98 -11.85
C GLU A 146 4.63 -13.15 -10.92
N GLN A 147 5.11 -11.98 -10.48
CA GLN A 147 4.33 -11.06 -9.66
C GLN A 147 3.04 -10.63 -10.36
N LYS A 148 3.15 -10.30 -11.65
CA LYS A 148 2.01 -9.89 -12.48
C LYS A 148 0.99 -11.02 -12.64
N GLU A 149 1.45 -12.26 -12.87
CA GLU A 149 0.58 -13.43 -12.95
C GLU A 149 -0.23 -13.62 -11.65
N LYS A 150 0.42 -13.58 -10.50
CA LYS A 150 -0.24 -13.69 -9.17
C LYS A 150 -1.28 -12.57 -8.97
N TRP A 151 -0.93 -11.34 -9.32
CA TRP A 151 -1.86 -10.20 -9.25
C TRP A 151 -3.08 -10.40 -10.15
N LEU A 152 -2.88 -10.78 -11.40
CA LEU A 152 -3.97 -11.02 -12.34
C LEU A 152 -4.84 -12.21 -11.91
N ALA A 153 -4.24 -13.31 -11.45
CA ALA A 153 -4.97 -14.46 -10.92
C ALA A 153 -5.87 -14.07 -9.73
N ALA A 154 -5.40 -13.17 -8.85
CA ALA A 154 -6.18 -12.73 -7.69
C ALA A 154 -7.26 -11.69 -8.05
N TYR A 155 -7.01 -10.78 -9.02
CA TYR A 155 -7.90 -9.64 -9.27
C TYR A 155 -8.82 -9.82 -10.48
N THR A 156 -8.46 -10.61 -11.49
CA THR A 156 -9.32 -10.85 -12.65
C THR A 156 -10.69 -11.42 -12.25
N PRO A 157 -10.78 -12.47 -11.41
CA PRO A 157 -12.10 -13.00 -11.03
C PRO A 157 -12.96 -11.97 -10.27
N LYS A 158 -12.33 -11.13 -9.44
CA LYS A 158 -13.03 -10.06 -8.71
C LYS A 158 -13.55 -8.96 -9.66
N ASN A 159 -12.77 -8.62 -10.68
CA ASN A 159 -13.14 -7.63 -11.67
C ASN A 159 -14.25 -8.16 -12.59
N ASP A 160 -14.19 -9.43 -12.97
CA ASP A 160 -15.23 -10.09 -13.77
C ASP A 160 -16.55 -10.20 -13.00
N ALA A 161 -16.49 -10.52 -11.70
CA ALA A 161 -17.67 -10.55 -10.84
C ALA A 161 -18.32 -9.16 -10.74
N PHE A 162 -17.52 -8.12 -10.56
CA PHE A 162 -18.00 -6.74 -10.55
C PHE A 162 -18.73 -6.36 -11.86
N ARG A 163 -18.12 -6.68 -13.01
CA ARG A 163 -18.72 -6.37 -14.33
C ARG A 163 -20.04 -7.09 -14.57
N LYS A 164 -20.17 -8.33 -14.07
CA LYS A 164 -21.41 -9.11 -14.19
C LYS A 164 -22.52 -8.64 -13.25
N ALA A 165 -22.16 -8.00 -12.14
CA ALA A 165 -23.12 -7.58 -11.12
C ALA A 165 -23.92 -6.33 -11.51
N ASP A 166 -23.45 -5.54 -12.48
CA ASP A 166 -24.12 -4.33 -13.02
C ASP A 166 -24.63 -3.39 -11.92
N LEU A 167 -23.78 -3.09 -10.95
CA LEU A 167 -24.14 -2.36 -9.73
C LEU A 167 -24.32 -0.87 -10.01
N SER A 168 -25.27 -0.25 -9.32
CA SER A 168 -25.52 1.18 -9.39
C SER A 168 -25.88 1.80 -8.02
N GLY A 169 -25.90 3.13 -7.94
CA GLY A 169 -26.29 3.86 -6.73
C GLY A 169 -25.59 3.36 -5.45
N LYS A 170 -26.35 3.11 -4.40
CA LYS A 170 -25.81 2.69 -3.11
C LYS A 170 -25.09 1.34 -3.16
N GLU A 171 -25.55 0.40 -3.97
CA GLU A 171 -24.91 -0.90 -4.12
C GLU A 171 -23.49 -0.76 -4.70
N LEU A 172 -23.34 0.09 -5.71
CA LEU A 172 -22.02 0.44 -6.25
C LEU A 172 -21.13 1.12 -5.21
N GLY A 173 -21.68 2.05 -4.41
CA GLY A 173 -20.95 2.70 -3.33
C GLY A 173 -20.45 1.70 -2.27
N VAL A 174 -21.28 0.76 -1.85
CA VAL A 174 -20.91 -0.31 -0.91
C VAL A 174 -19.82 -1.22 -1.52
N TRP A 175 -19.92 -1.55 -2.80
CA TRP A 175 -18.88 -2.32 -3.49
C TRP A 175 -17.55 -1.55 -3.52
N LYS A 176 -17.56 -0.26 -3.88
CA LYS A 176 -16.37 0.60 -3.88
C LYS A 176 -15.73 0.66 -2.50
N PHE A 177 -16.53 0.82 -1.42
CA PHE A 177 -16.04 0.78 -0.05
C PHE A 177 -15.34 -0.55 0.27
N ASN A 178 -16.00 -1.68 -0.02
CA ASN A 178 -15.43 -2.99 0.25
C ASN A 178 -14.15 -3.26 -0.55
N ARG A 179 -14.09 -2.82 -1.79
CA ARG A 179 -12.88 -2.94 -2.61
C ARG A 179 -11.73 -2.14 -2.02
N TYR A 180 -11.98 -0.88 -1.68
CA TYR A 180 -11.04 0.02 -1.05
C TYR A 180 -10.54 -0.48 0.30
N ILE A 181 -11.47 -0.76 1.24
CA ILE A 181 -11.09 -1.08 2.61
C ILE A 181 -10.31 -2.40 2.71
N LYS A 182 -10.63 -3.39 1.87
CA LYS A 182 -9.90 -4.66 1.83
C LYS A 182 -8.47 -4.45 1.34
N ASP A 183 -8.25 -3.68 0.29
CA ASP A 183 -6.90 -3.40 -0.22
C ASP A 183 -6.09 -2.57 0.78
N TYR A 184 -6.72 -1.59 1.44
CA TYR A 184 -6.12 -0.84 2.53
C TYR A 184 -5.67 -1.74 3.68
N LEU A 185 -6.59 -2.57 4.22
CA LEU A 185 -6.30 -3.46 5.34
C LEU A 185 -5.24 -4.54 5.00
N ARG A 186 -5.20 -5.02 3.76
CA ARG A 186 -4.14 -5.93 3.28
C ARG A 186 -2.76 -5.29 3.34
N THR A 187 -2.65 -4.00 3.00
CA THR A 187 -1.36 -3.30 3.12
C THR A 187 -0.98 -3.02 4.57
N ILE A 188 -1.97 -2.77 5.44
CA ILE A 188 -1.75 -2.64 6.89
C ILE A 188 -1.23 -3.95 7.48
N GLN A 189 -1.77 -5.10 7.06
CA GLN A 189 -1.31 -6.40 7.57
C GLN A 189 0.18 -6.63 7.30
N SER A 190 0.68 -6.24 6.12
CA SER A 190 2.11 -6.30 5.84
C SER A 190 2.94 -5.40 6.76
N VAL A 191 2.42 -4.23 7.11
CA VAL A 191 3.09 -3.31 8.05
C VAL A 191 3.11 -3.90 9.46
N ASP A 192 1.97 -4.44 9.91
CA ASP A 192 1.83 -5.08 11.22
C ASP A 192 2.83 -6.23 11.40
N ASP A 193 2.94 -7.11 10.41
CA ASP A 193 3.95 -8.17 10.40
C ASP A 193 5.38 -7.60 10.53
N GLY A 194 5.72 -6.61 9.71
CA GLY A 194 7.05 -6.01 9.72
C GLY A 194 7.39 -5.31 11.03
N VAL A 195 6.42 -4.62 11.64
CA VAL A 195 6.57 -4.03 12.98
C VAL A 195 6.77 -5.14 14.01
N GLY A 196 5.97 -6.21 13.94
CA GLY A 196 6.08 -7.37 14.83
C GLY A 196 7.48 -8.02 14.75
N GLU A 197 8.06 -8.17 13.54
CA GLU A 197 9.41 -8.70 13.36
C GLU A 197 10.48 -7.80 14.01
N VAL A 198 10.37 -6.48 13.83
CA VAL A 198 11.32 -5.53 14.42
C VAL A 198 11.21 -5.51 15.94
N LEU A 199 10.02 -5.44 16.50
CA LEU A 199 9.80 -5.47 17.95
C LEU A 199 10.32 -6.78 18.56
N LYS A 200 10.02 -7.92 17.97
CA LYS A 200 10.54 -9.22 18.39
C LYS A 200 12.06 -9.22 18.42
N TYR A 201 12.72 -8.68 17.39
CA TYR A 201 14.18 -8.60 17.36
C TYR A 201 14.72 -7.74 18.50
N LEU A 202 14.09 -6.59 18.79
CA LEU A 202 14.50 -5.71 19.90
C LEU A 202 14.39 -6.43 21.26
N ASP A 203 13.28 -7.13 21.50
CA ASP A 203 13.05 -7.89 22.74
C ASP A 203 14.10 -9.02 22.91
N GLU A 204 14.31 -9.83 21.88
CA GLU A 204 15.25 -10.97 21.89
C GLU A 204 16.71 -10.53 22.06
N ASN A 205 17.03 -9.27 21.79
CA ASN A 205 18.39 -8.71 21.91
C ASN A 205 18.55 -7.69 23.04
N ASN A 206 17.58 -7.56 23.95
CA ASN A 206 17.58 -6.64 25.09
C ASN A 206 17.80 -5.18 24.65
N LEU A 207 17.07 -4.73 23.64
CA LEU A 207 17.16 -3.39 23.06
C LEU A 207 15.88 -2.55 23.30
N THR A 208 15.02 -2.99 24.21
CA THR A 208 13.72 -2.36 24.49
C THR A 208 13.74 -1.41 25.71
N GLU A 209 14.85 -1.30 26.43
CA GLU A 209 15.04 -0.41 27.59
C GLU A 209 15.95 0.78 27.27
#